data_84d4c04c9e0439d14d0a05839d7f321c
#
_entry.id   84d4c04c9e0439d14d0a05839d7f321c
#
_cell.length_a   1.000
_cell.length_b   1.000
_cell.length_c   1.000
_cell.angle_alpha   90.00
_cell.angle_beta   90.00
_cell.angle_gamma   90.00
#
_symmetry.space_group_name_H-M   'P 1'
#
loop_
_entity.id
_entity.type
_entity.pdbx_description
1 polymer ?
#
loop_
_entity_poly.entity_id
_entity_poly.type
_entity_poly.pdbx_seq_one_letter_code
_entity_poly.pdbx_strand_id
1 'polypeptide(L)'
;MKKILITGSAGYIGQHLVQLLKHNYKVTGIDHRWDAENFPFTKRMDIFNADKYTQYDAVVHLAAFVSVGESMETPSEYYLNNIEGTARLLDNIGSDNIIFASTGAAANPTSPYARSKLCAEDIIRQFASENYTIFRFYNVIGSEYGIEPTNPDGLMMALRNAVKTGEFNLHGNEYTESEDGTALRDYIHVMDVCRTIEKAIENPTNGIEELGTGHYTSVQEMVDIYKKVNNVDFEVVVNPRRPGDLAVSYCKNVSPLFTKSVTILDMMKETK
;
A
#
# COMPACT_ATOMS: atom_id res chain seq x y z
N MET A 1 -13.84 20.13 12.92
CA MET A 1 -13.39 19.01 12.07
C MET A 1 -11.88 19.00 12.08
N LYS A 2 -11.26 17.86 12.40
CA LYS A 2 -9.81 17.69 12.34
C LYS A 2 -9.30 17.94 10.93
N LYS A 3 -8.13 18.58 10.80
CA LYS A 3 -7.44 18.83 9.54
C LYS A 3 -6.49 17.68 9.27
N ILE A 4 -6.71 16.98 8.16
CA ILE A 4 -5.89 15.82 7.77
C ILE A 4 -5.16 16.11 6.47
N LEU A 5 -3.85 15.93 6.48
CA LEU A 5 -3.06 15.89 5.25
C LEU A 5 -2.89 14.44 4.79
N ILE A 6 -3.10 14.19 3.50
CA ILE A 6 -2.82 12.90 2.86
C ILE A 6 -1.79 13.13 1.75
N THR A 7 -0.58 12.62 1.90
CA THR A 7 0.40 12.61 0.81
C THR A 7 0.21 11.35 -0.04
N GLY A 8 0.45 11.43 -1.35
CA GLY A 8 0.13 10.33 -2.26
C GLY A 8 -1.38 10.17 -2.47
N SER A 9 -2.15 11.26 -2.35
CA SER A 9 -3.62 11.25 -2.38
C SER A 9 -4.21 10.89 -3.73
N ALA A 10 -3.46 11.02 -4.85
CA ALA A 10 -3.85 10.54 -6.17
C ALA A 10 -3.49 9.06 -6.40
N GLY A 11 -2.79 8.41 -5.46
CA GLY A 11 -2.49 6.98 -5.49
C GLY A 11 -3.69 6.11 -5.14
N TYR A 12 -3.56 4.80 -5.32
CA TYR A 12 -4.65 3.83 -5.10
C TYR A 12 -5.26 3.90 -3.69
N ILE A 13 -4.44 3.75 -2.64
CA ILE A 13 -4.92 3.84 -1.24
C ILE A 13 -5.35 5.28 -0.92
N GLY A 14 -4.60 6.28 -1.41
CA GLY A 14 -4.87 7.69 -1.14
C GLY A 14 -6.25 8.14 -1.61
N GLN A 15 -6.64 7.76 -2.83
CA GLN A 15 -7.98 8.09 -3.37
C GLN A 15 -9.11 7.47 -2.53
N HIS A 16 -9.00 6.19 -2.14
CA HIS A 16 -9.98 5.54 -1.28
C HIS A 16 -10.08 6.23 0.09
N LEU A 17 -8.94 6.58 0.66
CA LEU A 17 -8.89 7.26 1.96
C LEU A 17 -9.52 8.66 1.90
N VAL A 18 -9.25 9.43 0.83
CA VAL A 18 -9.90 10.73 0.58
C VAL A 18 -11.41 10.56 0.53
N GLN A 19 -11.92 9.56 -0.22
CA GLN A 19 -13.37 9.31 -0.32
C GLN A 19 -13.99 8.95 1.03
N LEU A 20 -13.29 8.16 1.84
CA LEU A 20 -13.77 7.78 3.18
C LEU A 20 -13.81 8.98 4.13
N LEU A 21 -12.76 9.80 4.16
CA LEU A 21 -12.57 10.83 5.18
C LEU A 21 -13.26 12.18 4.87
N LYS A 22 -13.54 12.50 3.61
CA LYS A 22 -13.98 13.83 3.15
C LYS A 22 -15.22 14.40 3.84
N HIS A 23 -16.08 13.55 4.40
CA HIS A 23 -17.34 13.98 5.04
C HIS A 23 -17.16 14.29 6.53
N ASN A 24 -16.17 13.67 7.20
CA ASN A 24 -15.97 13.76 8.64
C ASN A 24 -14.75 14.62 9.02
N TYR A 25 -13.85 14.88 8.05
CA TYR A 25 -12.59 15.58 8.26
C TYR A 25 -12.39 16.70 7.23
N LYS A 26 -11.56 17.68 7.58
CA LYS A 26 -11.06 18.67 6.61
C LYS A 26 -9.83 18.09 5.92
N VAL A 27 -10.05 17.40 4.81
CA VAL A 27 -8.99 16.71 4.06
C VAL A 27 -8.26 17.68 3.13
N THR A 28 -6.93 17.60 3.13
CA THR A 28 -6.03 18.17 2.12
C THR A 28 -5.17 17.05 1.56
N GLY A 29 -5.24 16.80 0.27
CA GLY A 29 -4.39 15.85 -0.43
C GLY A 29 -3.24 16.57 -1.15
N ILE A 30 -2.06 15.94 -1.21
CA ILE A 30 -0.96 16.35 -2.09
C ILE A 30 -0.41 15.13 -2.84
N ASP A 31 -0.06 15.35 -4.11
CA ASP A 31 0.58 14.35 -4.96
C ASP A 31 1.45 15.04 -6.01
N HIS A 32 2.58 14.44 -6.38
CA HIS A 32 3.49 15.02 -7.38
C HIS A 32 3.05 14.75 -8.83
N ARG A 33 2.13 13.83 -9.05
CA ARG A 33 1.64 13.45 -10.38
C ARG A 33 1.15 14.66 -11.14
N TRP A 34 1.40 14.69 -12.45
CA TRP A 34 1.01 15.79 -13.33
C TRP A 34 -0.52 16.00 -13.41
N ASP A 35 -1.28 14.93 -13.20
CA ASP A 35 -2.75 14.89 -13.23
C ASP A 35 -3.39 14.96 -11.82
N ALA A 36 -2.60 15.24 -10.77
CA ALA A 36 -3.05 15.23 -9.38
C ALA A 36 -4.27 16.11 -9.11
N GLU A 37 -4.37 17.23 -9.78
CA GLU A 37 -5.48 18.19 -9.62
C GLU A 37 -6.82 17.68 -10.19
N ASN A 38 -6.80 16.59 -10.97
CA ASN A 38 -8.03 15.92 -11.42
C ASN A 38 -8.69 15.07 -10.30
N PHE A 39 -7.96 14.83 -9.19
CA PHE A 39 -8.48 14.06 -8.06
C PHE A 39 -9.06 14.98 -6.98
N PRO A 40 -10.24 14.65 -6.43
CA PRO A 40 -10.89 15.47 -5.42
C PRO A 40 -9.97 15.72 -4.21
N PHE A 41 -9.99 16.96 -3.70
CA PHE A 41 -9.21 17.41 -2.54
C PHE A 41 -7.69 17.31 -2.68
N THR A 42 -7.16 17.02 -3.87
CA THR A 42 -5.73 16.85 -4.14
C THR A 42 -5.16 18.07 -4.84
N LYS A 43 -4.02 18.56 -4.34
CA LYS A 43 -3.20 19.58 -4.97
C LYS A 43 -1.97 18.92 -5.61
N ARG A 44 -1.57 19.39 -6.77
CA ARG A 44 -0.28 19.00 -7.34
C ARG A 44 0.84 19.64 -6.55
N MET A 45 1.55 18.82 -5.78
CA MET A 45 2.64 19.29 -4.92
C MET A 45 3.58 18.11 -4.62
N ASP A 46 4.86 18.36 -4.73
CA ASP A 46 5.88 17.42 -4.29
C ASP A 46 6.04 17.50 -2.75
N ILE A 47 6.24 16.35 -2.10
CA ILE A 47 6.47 16.28 -0.64
C ILE A 47 7.68 17.09 -0.20
N PHE A 48 8.70 17.26 -1.06
CA PHE A 48 9.87 18.12 -0.82
C PHE A 48 9.50 19.60 -0.67
N ASN A 49 8.37 20.02 -1.25
CA ASN A 49 7.90 21.41 -1.27
C ASN A 49 6.60 21.60 -0.48
N ALA A 50 6.24 20.65 0.39
CA ALA A 50 5.06 20.77 1.23
C ALA A 50 5.09 22.10 2.02
N ASP A 51 3.94 22.76 2.12
CA ASP A 51 3.82 24.12 2.69
C ASP A 51 4.42 24.20 4.10
N LYS A 52 5.51 24.95 4.25
CA LYS A 52 6.19 25.11 5.54
C LYS A 52 5.25 25.67 6.61
N TYR A 53 5.29 25.00 7.77
CA TYR A 53 4.60 25.42 8.99
C TYR A 53 3.06 25.32 8.95
N THR A 54 2.48 24.63 7.99
CA THR A 54 1.06 24.31 8.07
C THR A 54 0.83 23.23 9.13
N GLN A 55 -0.04 23.53 10.10
CA GLN A 55 -0.40 22.60 11.18
C GLN A 55 -1.58 21.73 10.79
N TYR A 56 -1.44 20.41 10.95
CA TYR A 56 -2.47 19.41 10.79
C TYR A 56 -2.67 18.62 12.08
N ASP A 57 -3.89 18.18 12.35
CA ASP A 57 -4.19 17.29 13.47
C ASP A 57 -3.64 15.87 13.21
N ALA A 58 -3.59 15.46 11.94
CA ALA A 58 -2.88 14.25 11.53
C ALA A 58 -2.36 14.34 10.09
N VAL A 59 -1.25 13.65 9.84
CA VAL A 59 -0.68 13.46 8.50
C VAL A 59 -0.68 11.97 8.17
N VAL A 60 -1.31 11.59 7.05
CA VAL A 60 -1.25 10.24 6.51
C VAL A 60 -0.26 10.24 5.35
N HIS A 61 0.94 9.70 5.60
CA HIS A 61 2.03 9.70 4.63
C HIS A 61 2.03 8.40 3.81
N LEU A 62 1.37 8.46 2.61
CA LEU A 62 1.30 7.36 1.64
C LEU A 62 2.24 7.55 0.45
N ALA A 63 2.73 8.77 0.20
CA ALA A 63 3.61 9.07 -0.93
C ALA A 63 4.92 8.28 -0.82
N ALA A 64 5.17 7.40 -1.79
CA ALA A 64 6.39 6.61 -1.90
C ALA A 64 6.51 6.00 -3.30
N PHE A 65 7.72 5.67 -3.71
CA PHE A 65 7.97 4.69 -4.77
C PHE A 65 7.85 3.28 -4.18
N VAL A 66 7.12 2.37 -4.85
CA VAL A 66 6.66 1.10 -4.24
C VAL A 66 7.02 -0.17 -5.01
N SER A 67 7.61 -0.08 -6.22
CA SER A 67 7.99 -1.25 -7.01
C SER A 67 9.29 -1.88 -6.49
N VAL A 68 9.25 -3.17 -6.14
CA VAL A 68 10.44 -3.93 -5.74
C VAL A 68 11.38 -4.09 -6.92
N GLY A 69 10.86 -4.45 -8.12
CA GLY A 69 11.64 -4.66 -9.34
C GLY A 69 12.38 -3.39 -9.74
N GLU A 70 11.67 -2.28 -9.93
CA GLU A 70 12.25 -0.98 -10.30
C GLU A 70 13.29 -0.50 -9.28
N SER A 71 13.10 -0.77 -8.00
CA SER A 71 14.07 -0.38 -6.96
C SER A 71 15.43 -1.07 -7.12
N MET A 72 15.47 -2.25 -7.76
CA MET A 72 16.74 -2.94 -8.04
C MET A 72 17.49 -2.29 -9.21
N GLU A 73 16.78 -1.63 -10.12
CA GLU A 73 17.35 -0.94 -11.28
C GLU A 73 17.75 0.51 -10.95
N THR A 74 16.93 1.23 -10.16
CA THR A 74 17.12 2.64 -9.80
C THR A 74 17.14 2.88 -8.29
N PRO A 75 18.02 2.25 -7.51
CA PRO A 75 18.00 2.29 -6.05
C PRO A 75 18.14 3.70 -5.46
N SER A 76 18.92 4.57 -6.11
CA SER A 76 19.13 5.95 -5.65
C SER A 76 17.84 6.78 -5.64
N GLU A 77 16.95 6.58 -6.60
CA GLU A 77 15.67 7.28 -6.67
C GLU A 77 14.75 6.90 -5.51
N TYR A 78 14.77 5.62 -5.12
CA TYR A 78 14.02 5.13 -3.96
C TYR A 78 14.52 5.70 -2.64
N TYR A 79 15.86 5.82 -2.48
CA TYR A 79 16.42 6.45 -1.28
C TYR A 79 16.13 7.94 -1.24
N LEU A 80 16.28 8.64 -2.36
CA LEU A 80 15.97 10.06 -2.45
C LEU A 80 14.49 10.30 -2.11
N ASN A 81 13.59 9.65 -2.83
CA ASN A 81 12.14 9.90 -2.66
C ASN A 81 11.62 9.42 -1.30
N ASN A 82 11.93 8.17 -0.90
CA ASN A 82 11.29 7.59 0.28
C ASN A 82 11.96 7.99 1.60
N ILE A 83 13.26 8.29 1.61
CA ILE A 83 14.00 8.67 2.82
C ILE A 83 14.05 10.19 2.94
N GLU A 84 14.71 10.87 1.98
CA GLU A 84 14.82 12.32 2.05
C GLU A 84 13.46 13.00 1.95
N GLY A 85 12.56 12.51 1.09
CA GLY A 85 11.19 13.01 0.99
C GLY A 85 10.43 12.93 2.31
N THR A 86 10.54 11.81 3.04
CA THR A 86 9.95 11.67 4.38
C THR A 86 10.54 12.66 5.37
N ALA A 87 11.88 12.79 5.43
CA ALA A 87 12.53 13.74 6.32
C ALA A 87 12.11 15.19 6.03
N ARG A 88 12.09 15.59 4.76
CA ARG A 88 11.66 16.93 4.32
C ARG A 88 10.20 17.21 4.67
N LEU A 89 9.33 16.21 4.50
CA LEU A 89 7.93 16.35 4.88
C LEU A 89 7.81 16.68 6.37
N LEU A 90 8.51 15.96 7.24
CA LEU A 90 8.48 16.19 8.69
C LEU A 90 9.08 17.55 9.09
N ASP A 91 10.14 18.01 8.41
CA ASP A 91 10.74 19.32 8.62
C ASP A 91 9.79 20.49 8.24
N ASN A 92 8.91 20.25 7.25
CA ASN A 92 8.05 21.29 6.70
C ASN A 92 6.67 21.36 7.35
N ILE A 93 6.15 20.25 7.88
CA ILE A 93 4.77 20.14 8.33
C ILE A 93 4.71 19.87 9.82
N GLY A 94 3.95 20.69 10.55
CA GLY A 94 3.57 20.40 11.94
C GLY A 94 2.42 19.39 11.98
N SER A 95 2.53 18.37 12.83
CA SER A 95 1.45 17.42 13.06
C SER A 95 1.49 16.84 14.45
N ASP A 96 0.30 16.65 15.02
CA ASP A 96 0.13 16.02 16.33
C ASP A 96 0.11 14.48 16.22
N ASN A 97 -0.08 13.95 15.00
CA ASN A 97 -0.12 12.51 14.75
C ASN A 97 0.35 12.18 13.33
N ILE A 98 1.31 11.27 13.19
CA ILE A 98 1.83 10.80 11.89
C ILE A 98 1.42 9.33 11.67
N ILE A 99 0.66 9.08 10.61
CA ILE A 99 0.35 7.73 10.15
C ILE A 99 1.19 7.44 8.89
N PHE A 100 2.08 6.45 8.97
CA PHE A 100 3.01 6.14 7.90
C PHE A 100 2.72 4.78 7.26
N ALA A 101 2.62 4.77 5.93
CA ALA A 101 2.49 3.56 5.13
C ALA A 101 3.87 2.92 4.91
N SER A 102 4.19 1.88 5.66
CA SER A 102 5.35 1.02 5.47
C SER A 102 4.96 -0.31 4.79
N THR A 103 5.81 -1.30 4.82
CA THR A 103 5.63 -2.61 4.17
C THR A 103 6.09 -3.74 5.08
N GLY A 104 5.43 -4.89 5.01
CA GLY A 104 5.90 -6.12 5.68
C GLY A 104 7.34 -6.50 5.30
N ALA A 105 7.76 -6.17 4.08
CA ALA A 105 9.14 -6.40 3.62
C ALA A 105 10.19 -5.60 4.41
N ALA A 106 9.81 -4.52 5.09
CA ALA A 106 10.73 -3.74 5.94
C ALA A 106 11.23 -4.53 7.17
N ALA A 107 10.52 -5.58 7.59
CA ALA A 107 10.96 -6.45 8.69
C ALA A 107 12.25 -7.24 8.36
N ASN A 108 12.44 -7.59 7.09
CA ASN A 108 13.64 -8.24 6.59
C ASN A 108 13.98 -7.73 5.18
N PRO A 109 14.59 -6.55 5.06
CA PRO A 109 14.72 -5.84 3.80
C PRO A 109 15.74 -6.48 2.87
N THR A 110 15.29 -7.03 1.74
CA THR A 110 16.11 -7.65 0.68
C THR A 110 16.23 -6.78 -0.57
N SER A 111 15.45 -5.67 -0.66
CA SER A 111 15.45 -4.75 -1.79
C SER A 111 15.71 -3.30 -1.35
N PRO A 112 16.16 -2.41 -2.26
CA PRO A 112 16.27 -0.97 -1.98
C PRO A 112 14.94 -0.34 -1.54
N TYR A 113 13.82 -0.75 -2.13
CA TYR A 113 12.49 -0.35 -1.67
C TYR A 113 12.26 -0.69 -0.20
N ALA A 114 12.44 -1.96 0.20
CA ALA A 114 12.22 -2.38 1.58
C ALA A 114 13.16 -1.67 2.56
N ARG A 115 14.44 -1.45 2.16
CA ARG A 115 15.42 -0.69 2.95
C ARG A 115 15.02 0.77 3.09
N SER A 116 14.56 1.42 2.02
CA SER A 116 14.12 2.82 2.08
C SER A 116 12.93 3.00 3.01
N LYS A 117 11.98 2.04 3.02
CA LYS A 117 10.84 2.07 3.94
C LYS A 117 11.28 1.87 5.40
N LEU A 118 12.22 0.94 5.68
CA LEU A 118 12.78 0.75 7.02
C LEU A 118 13.48 2.02 7.52
N CYS A 119 14.31 2.66 6.68
CA CYS A 119 14.96 3.93 7.05
C CYS A 119 13.91 5.04 7.33
N ALA A 120 12.84 5.10 6.55
CA ALA A 120 11.76 6.06 6.80
C ALA A 120 11.00 5.76 8.11
N GLU A 121 10.81 4.49 8.50
CA GLU A 121 10.28 4.11 9.82
C GLU A 121 11.15 4.69 10.96
N ASP A 122 12.48 4.60 10.83
CA ASP A 122 13.40 5.14 11.84
C ASP A 122 13.33 6.66 11.92
N ILE A 123 13.21 7.35 10.78
CA ILE A 123 13.00 8.80 10.74
C ILE A 123 11.69 9.17 11.47
N ILE A 124 10.58 8.51 11.15
CA ILE A 124 9.30 8.75 11.81
C ILE A 124 9.43 8.58 13.33
N ARG A 125 10.04 7.50 13.80
CA ARG A 125 10.21 7.22 15.23
C ARG A 125 11.08 8.23 15.96
N GLN A 126 12.05 8.85 15.28
CA GLN A 126 12.96 9.83 15.87
C GLN A 126 12.40 11.24 15.84
N PHE A 127 11.65 11.59 14.80
CA PHE A 127 11.26 12.97 14.52
C PHE A 127 9.76 13.25 14.66
N ALA A 128 8.90 12.21 14.79
CA ALA A 128 7.49 12.44 15.12
C ALA A 128 7.39 13.10 16.51
N SER A 129 6.78 14.29 16.55
CA SER A 129 6.82 15.15 17.74
C SER A 129 6.02 14.59 18.92
N GLU A 130 4.90 13.91 18.67
CA GLU A 130 4.01 13.43 19.73
C GLU A 130 3.51 12.01 19.51
N ASN A 131 2.70 11.80 18.45
CA ASN A 131 2.08 10.50 18.21
C ASN A 131 2.40 10.01 16.80
N TYR A 132 2.53 8.69 16.66
CA TYR A 132 2.67 8.06 15.34
C TYR A 132 2.08 6.66 15.32
N THR A 133 1.73 6.19 14.12
CA THR A 133 1.42 4.79 13.84
C THR A 133 2.06 4.42 12.50
N ILE A 134 2.92 3.42 12.51
CA ILE A 134 3.58 2.90 11.32
C ILE A 134 2.88 1.60 10.93
N PHE A 135 2.22 1.57 9.79
CA PHE A 135 1.60 0.35 9.27
C PHE A 135 2.48 -0.34 8.26
N ARG A 136 2.90 -1.57 8.53
CA ARG A 136 3.52 -2.46 7.57
C ARG A 136 2.43 -3.21 6.80
N PHE A 137 2.14 -2.71 5.60
CA PHE A 137 1.14 -3.31 4.71
C PHE A 137 1.67 -4.58 4.06
N TYR A 138 0.74 -5.49 3.78
CA TYR A 138 0.94 -6.63 2.91
C TYR A 138 0.30 -6.39 1.54
N ASN A 139 -0.39 -7.35 0.91
CA ASN A 139 -0.90 -7.14 -0.44
C ASN A 139 -2.28 -6.50 -0.42
N VAL A 140 -2.32 -5.20 -0.65
CA VAL A 140 -3.58 -4.44 -0.68
C VAL A 140 -4.24 -4.60 -2.04
N ILE A 141 -5.47 -5.12 -2.06
CA ILE A 141 -6.26 -5.39 -3.27
C ILE A 141 -7.73 -4.95 -3.10
N GLY A 142 -8.54 -5.19 -4.12
CA GLY A 142 -9.94 -4.83 -4.17
C GLY A 142 -10.18 -3.43 -4.74
N SER A 143 -11.45 -3.08 -4.93
CA SER A 143 -11.85 -1.79 -5.46
C SER A 143 -13.12 -1.30 -4.79
N GLU A 144 -13.24 0.02 -4.64
CA GLU A 144 -14.43 0.71 -4.16
C GLU A 144 -14.47 2.09 -4.82
N TYR A 145 -15.63 2.70 -4.88
CA TYR A 145 -15.82 4.03 -5.50
C TYR A 145 -15.39 4.13 -6.97
N GLY A 146 -15.26 3.01 -7.70
CA GLY A 146 -14.73 2.98 -9.06
C GLY A 146 -13.21 3.23 -9.15
N ILE A 147 -12.49 3.09 -8.03
CA ILE A 147 -11.04 3.25 -7.96
C ILE A 147 -10.38 1.88 -7.99
N GLU A 148 -9.49 1.69 -8.95
CA GLU A 148 -8.86 0.41 -9.22
C GLU A 148 -7.39 0.38 -8.78
N PRO A 149 -6.83 -0.82 -8.44
CA PRO A 149 -5.40 -0.97 -8.22
C PRO A 149 -4.58 -0.49 -9.41
N THR A 150 -3.54 0.31 -9.14
CA THR A 150 -2.69 0.92 -10.19
C THR A 150 -1.26 0.39 -10.21
N ASN A 151 -0.88 -0.47 -9.26
CA ASN A 151 0.47 -1.05 -9.23
C ASN A 151 0.65 -2.04 -10.40
N PRO A 152 1.53 -1.74 -11.38
CA PRO A 152 1.74 -2.61 -12.55
C PRO A 152 2.28 -3.99 -12.16
N ASP A 153 3.02 -4.10 -11.05
CA ASP A 153 3.58 -5.37 -10.54
C ASP A 153 2.58 -6.13 -9.66
N GLY A 154 1.40 -5.55 -9.41
CA GLY A 154 0.38 -6.12 -8.54
C GLY A 154 -0.44 -7.22 -9.19
N LEU A 155 -0.87 -8.20 -8.39
CA LEU A 155 -1.67 -9.35 -8.84
C LEU A 155 -2.91 -8.94 -9.63
N MET A 156 -3.68 -7.94 -9.16
CA MET A 156 -4.92 -7.52 -9.83
C MET A 156 -4.68 -6.97 -11.24
N MET A 157 -3.60 -6.20 -11.43
CA MET A 157 -3.23 -5.70 -12.76
C MET A 157 -2.78 -6.84 -13.67
N ALA A 158 -2.02 -7.81 -13.15
CA ALA A 158 -1.61 -8.99 -13.91
C ALA A 158 -2.81 -9.85 -14.34
N LEU A 159 -3.80 -10.05 -13.46
CA LEU A 159 -5.03 -10.78 -13.77
C LEU A 159 -5.89 -10.09 -14.84
N ARG A 160 -6.07 -8.77 -14.73
CA ARG A 160 -6.79 -7.98 -15.73
C ARG A 160 -6.10 -7.99 -17.09
N ASN A 161 -4.77 -7.93 -17.08
CA ASN A 161 -4.00 -8.06 -18.32
C ASN A 161 -4.15 -9.46 -18.91
N ALA A 162 -4.16 -10.51 -18.09
CA ALA A 162 -4.37 -11.89 -18.54
C ALA A 162 -5.73 -12.08 -19.23
N VAL A 163 -6.80 -11.45 -18.73
CA VAL A 163 -8.11 -11.46 -19.42
C VAL A 163 -8.03 -10.83 -20.83
N LYS A 164 -7.19 -9.80 -21.00
CA LYS A 164 -7.03 -9.09 -22.28
C LYS A 164 -6.10 -9.82 -23.27
N THR A 165 -5.04 -10.43 -22.75
CA THR A 165 -3.97 -11.05 -23.55
C THR A 165 -4.18 -12.54 -23.76
N GLY A 166 -5.00 -13.19 -22.91
CA GLY A 166 -5.19 -14.64 -22.89
C GLY A 166 -4.16 -15.39 -22.04
N GLU A 167 -3.19 -14.70 -21.41
CA GLU A 167 -2.09 -15.34 -20.68
C GLU A 167 -1.79 -14.65 -19.35
N PHE A 168 -1.64 -15.44 -18.28
CA PHE A 168 -1.16 -14.99 -16.96
C PHE A 168 0.25 -15.52 -16.72
N ASN A 169 1.20 -14.62 -16.48
CA ASN A 169 2.58 -14.95 -16.16
C ASN A 169 2.74 -15.26 -14.67
N LEU A 170 2.78 -16.54 -14.30
CA LEU A 170 3.05 -17.02 -12.95
C LEU A 170 4.56 -17.09 -12.72
N HIS A 171 5.07 -16.41 -11.69
CA HIS A 171 6.50 -16.41 -11.37
C HIS A 171 6.83 -17.34 -10.19
N GLY A 172 7.51 -18.45 -10.50
CA GLY A 172 7.89 -19.50 -9.54
C GLY A 172 6.73 -20.42 -9.18
N ASN A 173 6.97 -21.72 -9.34
CA ASN A 173 6.08 -22.80 -8.92
C ASN A 173 6.84 -23.91 -8.18
N GLU A 174 7.96 -23.56 -7.58
CA GLU A 174 8.88 -24.49 -6.90
C GLU A 174 9.03 -24.17 -5.41
N TYR A 175 8.09 -23.39 -4.84
CA TYR A 175 8.11 -23.08 -3.42
C TYR A 175 7.61 -24.27 -2.60
N THR A 176 8.42 -24.74 -1.66
CA THR A 176 8.11 -25.89 -0.82
C THR A 176 7.13 -25.58 0.32
N GLU A 177 6.89 -24.28 0.53
CA GLU A 177 6.03 -23.75 1.58
C GLU A 177 4.54 -23.77 1.24
N SER A 178 4.19 -24.01 -0.04
CA SER A 178 2.80 -24.12 -0.50
C SER A 178 2.55 -25.46 -1.21
N GLU A 179 1.31 -25.94 -1.16
CA GLU A 179 0.92 -27.22 -1.78
C GLU A 179 0.98 -27.19 -3.31
N ASP A 180 0.70 -26.02 -3.90
CA ASP A 180 0.71 -25.81 -5.36
C ASP A 180 2.05 -25.28 -5.89
N GLY A 181 3.05 -25.13 -5.02
CA GLY A 181 4.37 -24.63 -5.34
C GLY A 181 4.46 -23.14 -5.59
N THR A 182 3.37 -22.36 -5.49
CA THR A 182 3.37 -20.92 -5.73
C THR A 182 3.54 -20.11 -4.45
N ALA A 183 3.91 -18.84 -4.58
CA ALA A 183 4.16 -17.99 -3.42
C ALA A 183 2.91 -17.72 -2.59
N LEU A 184 3.05 -17.70 -1.26
CA LEU A 184 1.99 -17.42 -0.31
C LEU A 184 1.97 -15.93 0.07
N ARG A 185 0.80 -15.29 0.00
CA ARG A 185 0.62 -13.86 0.26
C ARG A 185 -0.62 -13.61 1.12
N ASP A 186 -0.51 -12.63 2.03
CA ASP A 186 -1.66 -12.09 2.76
C ASP A 186 -2.29 -10.95 1.94
N TYR A 187 -3.57 -11.10 1.65
CA TYR A 187 -4.34 -10.14 0.86
C TYR A 187 -5.37 -9.43 1.74
N ILE A 188 -5.31 -8.10 1.76
CA ILE A 188 -6.20 -7.24 2.52
C ILE A 188 -6.96 -6.29 1.61
N HIS A 189 -8.24 -6.06 1.90
CA HIS A 189 -9.05 -5.12 1.13
C HIS A 189 -8.66 -3.67 1.40
N VAL A 190 -8.59 -2.85 0.36
CA VAL A 190 -8.20 -1.45 0.46
C VAL A 190 -9.08 -0.65 1.44
N MET A 191 -10.37 -0.95 1.52
CA MET A 191 -11.26 -0.26 2.47
C MET A 191 -11.00 -0.66 3.92
N ASP A 192 -10.56 -1.90 4.18
CA ASP A 192 -10.16 -2.32 5.52
C ASP A 192 -8.87 -1.62 5.95
N VAL A 193 -7.93 -1.40 5.01
CA VAL A 193 -6.75 -0.54 5.22
C VAL A 193 -7.19 0.90 5.56
N CYS A 194 -8.06 1.50 4.75
CA CYS A 194 -8.52 2.87 4.96
C CYS A 194 -9.24 3.07 6.31
N ARG A 195 -10.13 2.13 6.70
CA ARG A 195 -10.82 2.17 8.00
C ARG A 195 -9.84 1.99 9.17
N THR A 196 -8.80 1.20 8.99
CA THR A 196 -7.77 1.03 10.03
C THR A 196 -6.93 2.31 10.17
N ILE A 197 -6.59 2.96 9.06
CA ILE A 197 -5.95 4.29 9.07
C ILE A 197 -6.83 5.32 9.78
N GLU A 198 -8.14 5.37 9.48
CA GLU A 198 -9.08 6.27 10.16
C GLU A 198 -9.09 6.07 11.67
N LYS A 199 -9.08 4.82 12.15
CA LYS A 199 -8.96 4.53 13.59
C LYS A 199 -7.64 5.04 14.19
N ALA A 200 -6.52 4.94 13.47
CA ALA A 200 -5.23 5.44 13.93
C ALA A 200 -5.16 6.99 13.95
N ILE A 201 -5.94 7.69 13.11
CA ILE A 201 -6.09 9.14 13.18
C ILE A 201 -6.68 9.54 14.55
N GLU A 202 -7.62 8.75 15.07
CA GLU A 202 -8.26 9.01 16.35
C GLU A 202 -7.48 8.43 17.55
N ASN A 203 -6.82 7.29 17.34
CA ASN A 203 -6.17 6.52 18.40
C ASN A 203 -4.79 6.02 17.92
N PRO A 204 -3.75 6.85 17.96
CA PRO A 204 -2.39 6.46 17.57
C PRO A 204 -1.84 5.39 18.52
N THR A 205 -1.06 4.44 17.97
CA THR A 205 -0.50 3.32 18.76
C THR A 205 0.90 3.60 19.31
N ASN A 206 1.57 4.63 18.78
CA ASN A 206 2.98 4.95 19.07
C ASN A 206 3.91 3.77 18.80
N GLY A 207 3.63 3.03 17.73
CA GLY A 207 4.32 1.81 17.40
C GLY A 207 4.31 1.44 15.92
N ILE A 208 4.89 0.27 15.65
CA ILE A 208 4.85 -0.40 14.36
C ILE A 208 3.79 -1.49 14.44
N GLU A 209 2.81 -1.43 13.54
CA GLU A 209 1.68 -2.33 13.44
C GLU A 209 1.74 -3.10 12.12
N GLU A 210 1.53 -4.40 12.14
CA GLU A 210 1.36 -5.18 10.92
C GLU A 210 -0.10 -5.09 10.45
N LEU A 211 -0.32 -4.69 9.20
CA LEU A 211 -1.65 -4.54 8.62
C LEU A 211 -1.88 -5.50 7.45
N GLY A 212 -2.39 -6.64 7.78
CA GLY A 212 -2.83 -7.75 6.95
C GLY A 212 -3.99 -8.47 7.62
N THR A 213 -4.41 -9.58 7.05
CA THR A 213 -5.54 -10.38 7.59
C THR A 213 -5.10 -11.49 8.55
N GLY A 214 -3.80 -11.79 8.59
CA GLY A 214 -3.24 -12.94 9.32
C GLY A 214 -3.44 -14.27 8.59
N HIS A 215 -3.99 -14.24 7.38
CA HIS A 215 -4.19 -15.42 6.53
C HIS A 215 -3.43 -15.25 5.23
N TYR A 216 -2.92 -16.33 4.70
CA TYR A 216 -2.27 -16.32 3.40
C TYR A 216 -3.02 -17.22 2.42
N THR A 217 -2.92 -16.86 1.16
CA THR A 217 -3.47 -17.58 0.00
C THR A 217 -2.37 -17.69 -1.04
N SER A 218 -2.29 -18.80 -1.75
CA SER A 218 -1.30 -18.96 -2.80
C SER A 218 -1.66 -18.11 -4.04
N VAL A 219 -0.66 -17.79 -4.86
CA VAL A 219 -0.91 -17.03 -6.09
C VAL A 219 -1.78 -17.84 -7.04
N GLN A 220 -1.58 -19.17 -7.16
CA GLN A 220 -2.41 -20.02 -7.99
C GLN A 220 -3.87 -20.05 -7.50
N GLU A 221 -4.09 -20.18 -6.20
CA GLU A 221 -5.45 -20.15 -5.63
C GLU A 221 -6.15 -18.81 -5.94
N MET A 222 -5.43 -17.69 -5.88
CA MET A 222 -5.99 -16.38 -6.24
C MET A 222 -6.36 -16.30 -7.72
N VAL A 223 -5.55 -16.86 -8.61
CA VAL A 223 -5.86 -16.98 -10.05
C VAL A 223 -7.15 -17.77 -10.26
N ASP A 224 -7.28 -18.92 -9.60
CA ASP A 224 -8.46 -19.80 -9.72
C ASP A 224 -9.72 -19.13 -9.19
N ILE A 225 -9.63 -18.44 -8.05
CA ILE A 225 -10.73 -17.63 -7.50
C ILE A 225 -11.15 -16.56 -8.50
N TYR A 226 -10.19 -15.81 -9.07
CA TYR A 226 -10.47 -14.71 -10.00
C TYR A 226 -11.17 -15.23 -11.27
N LYS A 227 -10.68 -16.32 -11.87
CA LYS A 227 -11.31 -16.96 -13.01
C LYS A 227 -12.77 -17.33 -12.70
N LYS A 228 -12.99 -17.97 -11.54
CA LYS A 228 -14.30 -18.45 -11.13
C LYS A 228 -15.30 -17.32 -10.87
N VAL A 229 -14.91 -16.29 -10.09
CA VAL A 229 -15.86 -15.23 -9.68
C VAL A 229 -16.21 -14.28 -10.82
N ASN A 230 -15.29 -14.09 -11.79
CA ASN A 230 -15.49 -13.20 -12.92
C ASN A 230 -15.96 -13.94 -14.19
N ASN A 231 -16.06 -15.28 -14.13
CA ASN A 231 -16.41 -16.13 -15.27
C ASN A 231 -15.53 -15.86 -16.51
N VAL A 232 -14.22 -15.85 -16.30
CA VAL A 232 -13.19 -15.64 -17.32
C VAL A 232 -12.20 -16.80 -17.33
N ASP A 233 -11.50 -16.98 -18.46
CA ASP A 233 -10.43 -17.97 -18.58
C ASP A 233 -9.23 -17.37 -19.33
N PHE A 234 -8.04 -17.88 -19.03
CA PHE A 234 -6.77 -17.56 -19.68
C PHE A 234 -5.73 -18.63 -19.34
N GLU A 235 -4.70 -18.76 -20.14
CA GLU A 235 -3.59 -19.68 -19.89
C GLU A 235 -2.70 -19.19 -18.75
N VAL A 236 -2.17 -20.11 -17.92
CA VAL A 236 -1.17 -19.81 -16.89
C VAL A 236 0.20 -20.27 -17.40
N VAL A 237 1.06 -19.29 -17.69
CA VAL A 237 2.42 -19.52 -18.17
C VAL A 237 3.40 -19.41 -17.01
N VAL A 238 4.09 -20.51 -16.70
CA VAL A 238 5.06 -20.55 -15.60
C VAL A 238 6.39 -19.95 -16.04
N ASN A 239 6.86 -18.97 -15.28
CA ASN A 239 8.14 -18.30 -15.46
C ASN A 239 9.06 -18.53 -14.24
N PRO A 240 10.38 -18.37 -14.38
CA PRO A 240 11.30 -18.38 -13.23
C PRO A 240 10.89 -17.39 -12.13
N ARG A 241 11.33 -17.67 -10.90
CA ARG A 241 11.17 -16.74 -9.75
C ARG A 241 11.75 -15.37 -10.07
N ARG A 242 11.06 -14.32 -9.65
CA ARG A 242 11.61 -12.96 -9.71
C ARG A 242 12.73 -12.80 -8.66
N PRO A 243 13.82 -12.10 -8.97
CA PRO A 243 14.83 -11.79 -7.96
C PRO A 243 14.23 -11.04 -6.78
N GLY A 244 14.49 -11.51 -5.56
CA GLY A 244 13.98 -10.90 -4.33
C GLY A 244 12.58 -11.33 -3.89
N ASP A 245 11.87 -12.17 -4.67
CA ASP A 245 10.56 -12.70 -4.27
C ASP A 245 10.70 -13.68 -3.09
N LEU A 246 9.86 -13.45 -2.07
CA LEU A 246 9.75 -14.31 -0.89
C LEU A 246 8.77 -15.45 -1.17
N ALA A 247 9.09 -16.66 -0.66
CA ALA A 247 8.15 -17.79 -0.69
C ALA A 247 6.87 -17.46 0.09
N VAL A 248 7.02 -16.85 1.26
CA VAL A 248 5.91 -16.52 2.16
C VAL A 248 6.02 -15.08 2.62
N SER A 249 4.91 -14.34 2.47
CA SER A 249 4.78 -12.97 2.99
C SER A 249 3.38 -12.77 3.53
N TYR A 250 3.23 -12.78 4.86
CA TYR A 250 1.96 -12.59 5.54
C TYR A 250 2.13 -11.91 6.89
N CYS A 251 1.04 -11.30 7.37
CA CYS A 251 0.94 -10.66 8.66
C CYS A 251 0.91 -11.70 9.79
N LYS A 252 1.87 -11.64 10.70
CA LYS A 252 1.93 -12.55 11.86
C LYS A 252 1.23 -11.97 13.07
N ASN A 253 1.33 -10.66 13.25
CA ASN A 253 0.80 -9.92 14.40
C ASN A 253 -0.17 -8.86 13.92
N VAL A 254 -1.40 -9.29 13.65
CA VAL A 254 -2.45 -8.40 13.12
C VAL A 254 -2.71 -7.24 14.08
N SER A 255 -2.67 -6.01 13.55
CA SER A 255 -2.93 -4.80 14.32
C SER A 255 -4.26 -4.87 15.09
N PRO A 256 -4.32 -4.48 16.37
CA PRO A 256 -5.56 -4.44 17.14
C PRO A 256 -6.57 -3.42 16.59
N LEU A 257 -6.13 -2.48 15.77
CA LEU A 257 -7.00 -1.51 15.08
C LEU A 257 -7.73 -2.14 13.89
N PHE A 258 -7.22 -3.26 13.36
CA PHE A 258 -7.79 -3.91 12.18
C PHE A 258 -9.15 -4.57 12.49
N THR A 259 -10.05 -4.47 11.52
CA THR A 259 -11.31 -5.21 11.53
C THR A 259 -11.60 -5.65 10.09
N LYS A 260 -11.63 -6.96 9.87
CA LYS A 260 -11.94 -7.52 8.56
C LYS A 260 -13.41 -7.30 8.22
N SER A 261 -13.70 -6.74 7.07
CA SER A 261 -15.07 -6.51 6.59
C SER A 261 -15.37 -7.14 5.22
N VAL A 262 -14.33 -7.52 4.47
CA VAL A 262 -14.47 -8.02 3.08
C VAL A 262 -13.87 -9.42 2.95
N THR A 263 -14.58 -10.33 2.27
CA THR A 263 -14.07 -11.67 1.98
C THR A 263 -13.11 -11.66 0.80
N ILE A 264 -12.25 -12.68 0.68
CA ILE A 264 -11.34 -12.82 -0.46
C ILE A 264 -12.10 -12.95 -1.79
N LEU A 265 -13.25 -13.59 -1.79
CA LEU A 265 -14.12 -13.71 -2.96
C LEU A 265 -14.64 -12.34 -3.42
N ASP A 266 -15.00 -11.48 -2.46
CA ASP A 266 -15.48 -10.13 -2.79
C ASP A 266 -14.34 -9.22 -3.26
N MET A 267 -13.13 -9.40 -2.72
CA MET A 267 -11.93 -8.68 -3.18
C MET A 267 -11.59 -8.94 -4.64
N MET A 268 -11.90 -10.15 -5.13
CA MET A 268 -11.56 -10.60 -6.49
C MET A 268 -12.65 -10.32 -7.53
N LYS A 269 -13.82 -9.83 -7.11
CA LYS A 269 -14.88 -9.42 -8.05
C LYS A 269 -14.51 -8.11 -8.73
N GLU A 270 -14.57 -8.10 -10.06
CA GLU A 270 -14.46 -6.86 -10.82
C GLU A 270 -15.79 -6.09 -10.76
N THR A 271 -15.70 -4.80 -10.50
CA THR A 271 -16.85 -3.90 -10.67
C THR A 271 -17.15 -3.74 -12.16
N LYS A 272 -18.34 -4.14 -12.59
CA LYS A 272 -18.79 -4.00 -13.98
C LYS A 272 -19.09 -2.54 -14.30
#